data_4f36156edd408bb3f977c898ee100f8b
#
_entry.id   4f36156edd408bb3f977c898ee100f8b
#
_cell.length_a   1.000
_cell.length_b   1.000
_cell.length_c   1.000
_cell.angle_alpha   90.00
_cell.angle_beta   90.00
_cell.angle_gamma   90.00
#
_symmetry.space_group_name_H-M   'P 1'
#
loop_
_entity.id
_entity.type
_entity.pdbx_description
1 polymer ?
#
loop_
_entity_poly.entity_id
_entity_poly.type
_entity_poly.pdbx_seq_one_letter_code
_entity_poly.pdbx_strand_id
1 'polypeptide(L)'
;MTAHSFDELLNILKSRIAQIELNRELYTISEKYDESDRSGTINIRYDGRHLVVFHYLQTNIRVDGRTTVRGAFIVKCRMYPDWYEECIPHLSITDVHIDEYFRSCIHNETFRFEDCLDKYLPIGNEEEKEIIKNSLTNIGLKGVEVVFDTYQRTYLVKSNLHEFLNFQKNKDEENVWVYKYTSLETYRNILNHGTFRMNSIIAMNDENESLWADLVTSKNETPNEVYYKTVVKNKNLLITSFTSKNDNATMWRLYGDQGKGICMAFTVPANRITKVLYVNEKDENVRKLKEARTALVNKGIKVEFSDMSEMKYYIKHSDFSIEGEYRYLYDAGDKNLDIATYGDLLSPYKDFTYDKETQKFGNLPFKFEYVTIGKNIPQYKTVFPLLIAETAKRFPSVAIYESNMITMR
;
A
#
# COMPACT_ATOMS: atom_id res chain seq x y z
N MET A 1 -0.69 -16.96 41.59
CA MET A 1 -1.21 -15.72 40.96
C MET A 1 -0.72 -14.55 41.81
N THR A 2 0.17 -13.76 41.28
CA THR A 2 0.56 -12.48 41.89
C THR A 2 -0.60 -11.52 41.72
N ALA A 3 -1.11 -10.96 42.81
CA ALA A 3 -2.14 -9.93 42.76
C ALA A 3 -1.43 -8.59 42.52
N HIS A 4 -1.76 -7.92 41.41
CA HIS A 4 -1.23 -6.61 41.10
C HIS A 4 -2.23 -5.53 41.52
N SER A 5 -1.76 -4.41 42.06
CA SER A 5 -2.54 -3.21 42.21
C SER A 5 -2.78 -2.56 40.80
N PHE A 6 -3.74 -1.64 40.75
CA PHE A 6 -3.97 -0.90 39.49
C PHE A 6 -2.70 -0.17 39.01
N ASP A 7 -1.98 0.45 39.96
CA ASP A 7 -0.72 1.15 39.68
C ASP A 7 0.39 0.23 39.21
N GLU A 8 0.49 -0.99 39.79
CA GLU A 8 1.44 -2.00 39.33
C GLU A 8 1.15 -2.42 37.90
N LEU A 9 -0.10 -2.69 37.57
CA LEU A 9 -0.51 -3.01 36.20
C LEU A 9 -0.19 -1.88 35.23
N LEU A 10 -0.49 -0.63 35.60
CA LEU A 10 -0.18 0.55 34.81
C LEU A 10 1.32 0.70 34.56
N ASN A 11 2.14 0.48 35.58
CA ASN A 11 3.60 0.53 35.47
C ASN A 11 4.16 -0.58 34.56
N ILE A 12 3.62 -1.79 34.68
CA ILE A 12 3.99 -2.91 33.79
C ILE A 12 3.67 -2.55 32.30
N LEU A 13 2.48 -1.98 32.03
CA LEU A 13 2.10 -1.56 30.70
C LEU A 13 3.00 -0.43 30.17
N LYS A 14 3.31 0.57 30.98
CA LYS A 14 4.28 1.63 30.63
C LYS A 14 5.65 1.05 30.31
N SER A 15 6.12 0.10 31.11
CA SER A 15 7.39 -0.60 30.86
C SER A 15 7.34 -1.43 29.57
N ARG A 16 6.22 -2.09 29.30
CA ARG A 16 6.04 -2.86 28.06
C ARG A 16 6.08 -1.96 26.82
N ILE A 17 5.38 -0.82 26.85
CA ILE A 17 5.44 0.16 25.75
C ILE A 17 6.86 0.73 25.58
N ALA A 18 7.61 0.92 26.67
CA ALA A 18 8.99 1.37 26.60
C ALA A 18 9.92 0.38 25.86
N GLN A 19 9.55 -0.89 25.77
CA GLN A 19 10.29 -1.94 25.05
C GLN A 19 9.91 -2.04 23.56
N ILE A 20 8.88 -1.31 23.12
CA ILE A 20 8.49 -1.29 21.69
C ILE A 20 9.59 -0.61 20.88
N GLU A 21 10.01 -1.26 19.82
CA GLU A 21 11.16 -0.85 19.01
C GLU A 21 10.79 0.17 17.93
N LEU A 22 9.60 0.03 17.34
CA LEU A 22 9.17 0.87 16.22
C LEU A 22 7.96 1.72 16.57
N ASN A 23 8.00 3.01 16.19
CA ASN A 23 6.90 3.96 16.35
C ASN A 23 6.35 4.04 17.80
N ARG A 24 7.23 3.88 18.78
CA ARG A 24 6.88 3.89 20.20
C ARG A 24 6.14 5.16 20.63
N GLU A 25 6.48 6.28 20.03
CA GLU A 25 5.89 7.60 20.28
C GLU A 25 4.41 7.70 19.87
N LEU A 26 3.94 6.80 19.02
CA LEU A 26 2.54 6.73 18.60
C LEU A 26 1.66 5.99 19.62
N TYR A 27 2.29 5.29 20.56
CA TYR A 27 1.55 4.60 21.63
C TYR A 27 1.25 5.54 22.78
N THR A 28 -0.01 5.66 23.13
CA THR A 28 -0.46 6.47 24.27
C THR A 28 -1.25 5.62 25.25
N ILE A 29 -1.11 5.94 26.55
CA ILE A 29 -1.87 5.32 27.63
C ILE A 29 -2.76 6.37 28.26
N SER A 30 -4.03 6.03 28.46
CA SER A 30 -4.93 6.77 29.34
C SER A 30 -5.56 5.82 30.34
N GLU A 31 -5.70 6.29 31.57
CA GLU A 31 -6.24 5.49 32.66
C GLU A 31 -7.41 6.21 33.34
N LYS A 32 -8.31 5.41 33.89
CA LYS A 32 -9.38 5.85 34.76
C LYS A 32 -9.55 4.80 35.88
N TYR A 33 -9.49 5.23 37.12
CA TYR A 33 -9.70 4.38 38.29
C TYR A 33 -10.80 4.98 39.16
N ASP A 34 -11.70 4.13 39.67
CA ASP A 34 -12.75 4.49 40.59
C ASP A 34 -12.47 3.79 41.92
N GLU A 35 -12.16 4.57 42.96
CA GLU A 35 -11.87 4.04 44.31
C GLU A 35 -13.10 3.47 44.99
N SER A 36 -14.30 3.92 44.65
CA SER A 36 -15.54 3.52 45.32
C SER A 36 -15.95 2.09 44.97
N ASP A 37 -15.78 1.67 43.72
CA ASP A 37 -16.07 0.29 43.29
C ASP A 37 -14.79 -0.53 43.05
N ARG A 38 -13.62 0.09 43.24
CA ARG A 38 -12.29 -0.51 43.02
C ARG A 38 -12.13 -1.09 41.64
N SER A 39 -12.67 -0.42 40.66
CA SER A 39 -12.55 -0.79 39.27
C SER A 39 -11.80 0.27 38.47
N GLY A 40 -11.29 -0.12 37.32
CA GLY A 40 -10.63 0.84 36.46
C GLY A 40 -10.47 0.35 35.03
N THR A 41 -10.07 1.26 34.16
CA THR A 41 -9.74 0.96 32.78
C THR A 41 -8.40 1.57 32.43
N ILE A 42 -7.60 0.80 31.70
CA ILE A 42 -6.37 1.28 31.07
C ILE A 42 -6.55 1.14 29.57
N ASN A 43 -6.46 2.25 28.86
CA ASN A 43 -6.72 2.34 27.43
C ASN A 43 -5.40 2.60 26.71
N ILE A 44 -5.02 1.74 25.81
CA ILE A 44 -3.83 1.92 24.97
C ILE A 44 -4.29 2.25 23.57
N ARG A 45 -3.75 3.33 23.02
CA ARG A 45 -4.01 3.77 21.65
C ARG A 45 -2.72 3.75 20.86
N TYR A 46 -2.84 3.52 19.57
CA TYR A 46 -1.78 3.68 18.58
C TYR A 46 -2.23 4.71 17.56
N ASP A 47 -1.44 5.76 17.35
CA ASP A 47 -1.77 6.88 16.44
C ASP A 47 -3.18 7.47 16.68
N GLY A 48 -3.53 7.66 17.97
CA GLY A 48 -4.84 8.15 18.39
C GLY A 48 -5.98 7.12 18.39
N ARG A 49 -5.82 5.97 17.77
CA ARG A 49 -6.85 4.91 17.64
C ARG A 49 -6.79 3.92 18.79
N HIS A 50 -7.95 3.40 19.17
CA HIS A 50 -8.00 2.38 20.21
C HIS A 50 -7.35 1.07 19.74
N LEU A 51 -6.32 0.64 20.46
CA LEU A 51 -5.65 -0.63 20.22
C LEU A 51 -6.16 -1.72 21.15
N VAL A 52 -6.09 -1.47 22.46
CA VAL A 52 -6.55 -2.41 23.48
C VAL A 52 -7.04 -1.69 24.72
N VAL A 53 -8.10 -2.21 25.34
CA VAL A 53 -8.64 -1.73 26.61
C VAL A 53 -8.53 -2.84 27.64
N PHE A 54 -7.87 -2.58 28.75
CA PHE A 54 -7.76 -3.45 29.89
C PHE A 54 -8.76 -3.00 30.95
N HIS A 55 -9.63 -3.90 31.38
CA HIS A 55 -10.57 -3.66 32.47
C HIS A 55 -10.03 -4.28 33.75
N TYR A 56 -9.82 -3.46 34.77
CA TYR A 56 -9.37 -3.84 36.08
C TYR A 56 -10.54 -3.91 37.03
N LEU A 57 -10.56 -4.97 37.87
CA LEU A 57 -11.52 -5.11 38.97
C LEU A 57 -10.81 -5.71 40.18
N GLN A 58 -10.89 -5.06 41.33
CA GLN A 58 -10.41 -5.58 42.56
C GLN A 58 -11.51 -6.40 43.28
N THR A 59 -11.23 -7.67 43.54
CA THR A 59 -12.19 -8.55 44.20
C THR A 59 -11.73 -8.88 45.62
N ASN A 60 -12.68 -8.98 46.53
CA ASN A 60 -12.46 -9.51 47.86
C ASN A 60 -12.78 -11.01 47.86
N ILE A 61 -11.79 -11.83 48.14
CA ILE A 61 -11.97 -13.28 48.24
C ILE A 61 -12.02 -13.64 49.73
N ARG A 62 -13.05 -14.38 50.17
CA ARG A 62 -13.12 -14.99 51.49
C ARG A 62 -12.36 -16.32 51.44
N VAL A 63 -11.31 -16.44 52.27
CA VAL A 63 -10.59 -17.70 52.49
C VAL A 63 -10.70 -17.97 53.97
N ASP A 64 -11.20 -19.14 54.35
CA ASP A 64 -11.33 -19.61 55.74
C ASP A 64 -12.06 -18.62 56.68
N GLY A 65 -13.14 -18.02 56.21
CA GLY A 65 -13.93 -17.08 57.00
C GLY A 65 -13.32 -15.70 57.20
N ARG A 66 -12.10 -15.46 56.75
CA ARG A 66 -11.45 -14.14 56.77
C ARG A 66 -11.53 -13.50 55.39
N THR A 67 -11.89 -12.22 55.35
CA THR A 67 -11.89 -11.43 54.10
C THR A 67 -10.45 -10.99 53.83
N THR A 68 -9.82 -11.54 52.83
CA THR A 68 -8.53 -11.07 52.31
C THR A 68 -8.77 -10.22 51.09
N VAL A 69 -8.35 -8.97 51.09
CA VAL A 69 -8.30 -8.13 49.92
C VAL A 69 -7.17 -8.65 49.04
N ARG A 70 -7.49 -9.25 47.92
CA ARG A 70 -6.51 -9.57 46.90
C ARG A 70 -6.77 -8.64 45.74
N GLY A 71 -5.74 -7.89 45.33
CA GLY A 71 -5.78 -7.17 44.07
C GLY A 71 -6.19 -8.15 42.98
N ALA A 72 -7.12 -7.77 42.19
CA ALA A 72 -7.59 -8.62 41.13
C ALA A 72 -7.13 -8.06 39.78
N PHE A 73 -7.52 -8.47 38.84
CA PHE A 73 -7.02 -8.86 37.59
C PHE A 73 -7.76 -8.16 36.51
N ILE A 74 -7.11 -8.08 35.37
CA ILE A 74 -7.79 -7.84 34.16
C ILE A 74 -8.83 -8.91 33.96
N VAL A 75 -10.02 -8.43 33.93
CA VAL A 75 -11.19 -9.27 33.76
C VAL A 75 -11.51 -9.38 32.28
N LYS A 76 -11.08 -8.40 31.47
CA LYS A 76 -11.47 -8.35 30.06
C LYS A 76 -10.50 -7.48 29.26
N CYS A 77 -10.05 -7.99 28.13
CA CYS A 77 -9.35 -7.21 27.12
C CYS A 77 -10.22 -7.09 25.87
N ARG A 78 -10.24 -5.91 25.29
CA ARG A 78 -10.95 -5.67 24.03
C ARG A 78 -9.97 -5.06 23.05
N MET A 79 -9.86 -5.68 21.87
CA MET A 79 -9.06 -5.20 20.77
C MET A 79 -9.99 -4.63 19.70
N TYR A 80 -9.64 -3.49 19.14
CA TYR A 80 -10.42 -2.84 18.10
C TYR A 80 -9.71 -3.00 16.77
N PRO A 81 -10.44 -3.28 15.66
CA PRO A 81 -9.89 -3.24 14.32
C PRO A 81 -9.43 -1.82 13.95
N ASP A 82 -8.35 -1.70 13.19
CA ASP A 82 -7.72 -0.43 12.80
C ASP A 82 -8.66 0.56 12.11
N TRP A 83 -9.63 0.04 11.35
CA TRP A 83 -10.58 0.82 10.57
C TRP A 83 -11.89 1.15 11.32
N TYR A 84 -12.03 0.66 12.55
CA TYR A 84 -13.27 0.82 13.32
C TYR A 84 -13.70 2.28 13.46
N GLU A 85 -12.78 3.17 13.86
CA GLU A 85 -13.07 4.58 14.05
C GLU A 85 -13.25 5.36 12.74
N GLU A 86 -12.65 4.90 11.65
CA GLU A 86 -12.79 5.53 10.33
C GLU A 86 -14.11 5.19 9.64
N CYS A 87 -14.61 3.98 9.84
CA CYS A 87 -15.82 3.52 9.15
C CYS A 87 -17.11 3.82 9.88
N ILE A 88 -17.11 3.84 11.21
CA ILE A 88 -18.31 4.06 12.03
C ILE A 88 -19.03 5.38 11.69
N PRO A 89 -18.35 6.53 11.55
CA PRO A 89 -19.03 7.79 11.25
C PRO A 89 -19.75 7.81 9.91
N HIS A 90 -19.37 6.91 9.00
CA HIS A 90 -19.89 6.85 7.63
C HIS A 90 -20.82 5.68 7.38
N LEU A 91 -20.92 4.75 8.33
CA LEU A 91 -21.81 3.61 8.22
C LEU A 91 -23.18 4.00 8.78
N SER A 92 -24.18 4.06 7.91
CA SER A 92 -25.60 4.19 8.28
C SER A 92 -26.14 2.89 8.89
N ILE A 93 -25.43 2.34 9.87
CA ILE A 93 -25.70 1.05 10.50
C ILE A 93 -26.11 1.34 11.96
N THR A 94 -27.16 0.71 12.41
CA THR A 94 -27.61 0.82 13.82
C THR A 94 -26.60 0.19 14.76
N ASP A 95 -26.48 0.69 15.97
CA ASP A 95 -25.54 0.18 17.00
C ASP A 95 -25.64 -1.35 17.19
N VAL A 96 -26.82 -1.94 17.03
CA VAL A 96 -27.05 -3.38 17.10
C VAL A 96 -26.35 -4.13 15.93
N HIS A 97 -26.45 -3.60 14.72
CA HIS A 97 -25.78 -4.18 13.54
C HIS A 97 -24.27 -4.00 13.61
N ILE A 98 -23.80 -2.87 14.15
CA ILE A 98 -22.39 -2.64 14.43
C ILE A 98 -21.89 -3.68 15.43
N ASP A 99 -22.60 -3.93 16.49
CA ASP A 99 -22.24 -4.93 17.53
C ASP A 99 -22.20 -6.35 16.97
N GLU A 100 -23.14 -6.73 16.11
CA GLU A 100 -23.15 -8.06 15.45
C GLU A 100 -22.04 -8.20 14.41
N TYR A 101 -21.84 -7.21 13.56
CA TYR A 101 -20.82 -7.23 12.54
C TYR A 101 -19.40 -7.26 13.15
N PHE A 102 -19.19 -6.50 14.23
CA PHE A 102 -17.88 -6.40 14.88
C PHE A 102 -17.64 -7.44 15.99
N ARG A 103 -18.64 -8.20 16.42
CA ARG A 103 -18.42 -9.32 17.36
C ARG A 103 -17.40 -10.33 16.84
N SER A 104 -17.33 -10.53 15.54
CA SER A 104 -16.32 -11.38 14.91
C SER A 104 -14.94 -10.72 14.83
N CYS A 105 -14.86 -9.38 14.92
CA CYS A 105 -13.65 -8.60 14.78
C CYS A 105 -13.11 -8.09 16.11
N ILE A 106 -13.95 -7.99 17.15
CA ILE A 106 -13.57 -7.57 18.48
C ILE A 106 -13.35 -8.82 19.33
N HIS A 107 -12.10 -9.08 19.66
CA HIS A 107 -11.76 -10.14 20.61
C HIS A 107 -12.11 -9.71 22.02
N ASN A 108 -13.10 -10.38 22.58
CA ASN A 108 -13.62 -10.13 23.93
C ASN A 108 -13.31 -11.34 24.80
N GLU A 109 -12.15 -11.34 25.43
CA GLU A 109 -11.62 -12.48 26.15
C GLU A 109 -11.28 -12.09 27.58
N THR A 110 -11.37 -13.04 28.50
CA THR A 110 -10.93 -12.89 29.87
C THR A 110 -9.66 -13.70 30.08
N PHE A 111 -8.55 -13.03 30.33
CA PHE A 111 -7.23 -13.63 30.46
C PHE A 111 -6.54 -13.20 31.75
N ARG A 112 -5.45 -13.91 32.10
CA ARG A 112 -4.48 -13.34 33.00
C ARG A 112 -3.75 -12.20 32.32
N PHE A 113 -3.28 -11.23 33.11
CA PHE A 113 -2.65 -10.02 32.59
C PHE A 113 -1.42 -10.30 31.71
N GLU A 114 -0.61 -11.27 32.17
CA GLU A 114 0.61 -11.66 31.45
C GLU A 114 0.29 -12.23 30.08
N ASP A 115 -0.77 -13.04 29.98
CA ASP A 115 -1.24 -13.60 28.69
C ASP A 115 -1.72 -12.49 27.74
N CYS A 116 -2.31 -11.42 28.32
CA CYS A 116 -2.74 -10.25 27.54
C CYS A 116 -1.55 -9.45 26.99
N LEU A 117 -0.46 -9.30 27.75
CA LEU A 117 0.71 -8.55 27.29
C LEU A 117 1.30 -9.16 26.02
N ASP A 118 1.52 -10.47 26.01
CA ASP A 118 2.12 -11.16 24.87
C ASP A 118 1.16 -11.23 23.67
N LYS A 119 -0.15 -11.32 23.96
CA LYS A 119 -1.16 -11.37 22.91
C LYS A 119 -1.43 -10.00 22.25
N TYR A 120 -1.51 -8.92 23.05
CA TYR A 120 -1.97 -7.62 22.54
C TYR A 120 -0.87 -6.58 22.38
N LEU A 121 0.23 -6.75 23.08
CA LEU A 121 1.42 -5.90 22.98
C LEU A 121 2.69 -6.77 22.86
N PRO A 122 2.79 -7.60 21.81
CA PRO A 122 3.98 -8.43 21.64
C PRO A 122 5.22 -7.57 21.45
N ILE A 123 6.36 -8.09 21.88
CA ILE A 123 7.68 -7.53 21.62
C ILE A 123 8.52 -8.52 20.82
N GLY A 124 9.51 -8.01 20.10
CA GLY A 124 10.41 -8.85 19.31
C GLY A 124 11.20 -9.82 20.18
N ASN A 125 11.50 -10.99 19.61
CA ASN A 125 12.34 -12.01 20.21
C ASN A 125 13.73 -11.94 19.59
N GLU A 126 14.78 -11.79 20.40
CA GLU A 126 16.16 -11.67 19.91
C GLU A 126 16.64 -12.94 19.20
N GLU A 127 16.21 -14.13 19.62
CA GLU A 127 16.51 -15.38 18.95
C GLU A 127 15.90 -15.42 17.53
N GLU A 128 14.64 -15.00 17.39
CA GLU A 128 13.99 -14.91 16.08
C GLU A 128 14.67 -13.88 15.18
N LYS A 129 15.09 -12.72 15.70
CA LYS A 129 15.85 -11.73 14.95
C LYS A 129 17.16 -12.30 14.41
N GLU A 130 17.86 -13.08 15.24
CA GLU A 130 19.12 -13.71 14.82
C GLU A 130 18.89 -14.79 13.76
N ILE A 131 17.82 -15.57 13.88
CA ILE A 131 17.39 -16.54 12.85
C ILE A 131 17.11 -15.81 11.51
N ILE A 132 16.40 -14.67 11.56
CA ILE A 132 16.11 -13.88 10.36
C ILE A 132 17.41 -13.36 9.74
N LYS A 133 18.27 -12.71 10.52
CA LYS A 133 19.57 -12.18 10.05
C LYS A 133 20.38 -13.25 9.37
N ASN A 134 20.56 -14.40 10.03
CA ASN A 134 21.35 -15.51 9.50
C ASN A 134 20.73 -16.07 8.21
N SER A 135 19.41 -16.28 8.17
CA SER A 135 18.73 -16.80 6.99
C SER A 135 18.89 -15.89 5.77
N LEU A 136 18.80 -14.58 5.98
CA LEU A 136 18.87 -13.59 4.90
C LEU A 136 20.32 -13.31 4.46
N THR A 137 21.25 -13.26 5.40
CA THR A 137 22.68 -13.09 5.08
C THR A 137 23.23 -14.28 4.29
N ASN A 138 22.79 -15.50 4.62
CA ASN A 138 23.20 -16.73 3.94
C ASN A 138 22.79 -16.76 2.46
N ILE A 139 21.72 -16.08 2.06
CA ILE A 139 21.33 -15.96 0.65
C ILE A 139 22.02 -14.80 -0.09
N GLY A 140 22.82 -13.99 0.61
CA GLY A 140 23.60 -12.90 0.03
C GLY A 140 23.07 -11.49 0.28
N LEU A 141 22.01 -11.31 1.09
CA LEU A 141 21.58 -9.98 1.52
C LEU A 141 22.61 -9.38 2.49
N LYS A 142 22.87 -8.08 2.34
CA LYS A 142 23.84 -7.33 3.15
C LYS A 142 23.14 -6.25 3.97
N GLY A 143 23.78 -5.86 5.08
CA GLY A 143 23.25 -4.78 5.93
C GLY A 143 21.89 -5.13 6.53
N VAL A 144 21.67 -6.40 6.88
CA VAL A 144 20.39 -6.88 7.42
C VAL A 144 20.17 -6.35 8.83
N GLU A 145 19.24 -5.42 8.95
CA GLU A 145 18.73 -4.89 10.23
C GLU A 145 17.31 -5.41 10.43
N VAL A 146 16.99 -5.87 11.63
CA VAL A 146 15.69 -6.46 11.96
C VAL A 146 15.08 -5.74 13.14
N VAL A 147 13.87 -5.21 12.96
CA VAL A 147 13.09 -4.51 13.99
C VAL A 147 11.72 -5.15 14.07
N PHE A 148 11.18 -5.32 15.27
CA PHE A 148 9.84 -5.87 15.43
C PHE A 148 8.78 -4.76 15.44
N ASP A 149 7.79 -4.90 14.56
CA ASP A 149 6.60 -4.03 14.57
C ASP A 149 5.51 -4.66 15.43
N THR A 150 5.32 -4.14 16.63
CA THR A 150 4.32 -4.58 17.60
C THR A 150 2.89 -4.46 17.06
N TYR A 151 2.62 -3.41 16.29
CA TYR A 151 1.29 -3.15 15.73
C TYR A 151 0.93 -4.13 14.61
N GLN A 152 1.83 -4.36 13.68
CA GLN A 152 1.64 -5.32 12.59
C GLN A 152 2.00 -6.76 12.98
N ARG A 153 2.64 -6.97 14.13
CA ARG A 153 3.12 -8.28 14.63
C ARG A 153 4.02 -8.99 13.63
N THR A 154 4.93 -8.24 13.05
CA THR A 154 5.84 -8.72 12.02
C THR A 154 7.24 -8.15 12.23
N TYR A 155 8.24 -8.85 11.75
CA TYR A 155 9.60 -8.35 11.71
C TYR A 155 9.81 -7.53 10.43
N LEU A 156 10.15 -6.26 10.58
CA LEU A 156 10.57 -5.41 9.47
C LEU A 156 12.07 -5.58 9.24
N VAL A 157 12.43 -5.90 8.01
CA VAL A 157 13.81 -6.06 7.58
C VAL A 157 14.21 -4.92 6.67
N LYS A 158 15.29 -4.25 7.02
CA LYS A 158 16.02 -3.34 6.15
C LYS A 158 17.29 -4.03 5.67
N SER A 159 17.62 -3.89 4.38
CA SER A 159 18.79 -4.53 3.78
C SER A 159 19.13 -3.86 2.45
N ASN A 160 20.08 -4.41 1.70
CA ASN A 160 20.36 -4.02 0.32
C ASN A 160 19.46 -4.74 -0.70
N LEU A 161 18.18 -4.93 -0.40
CA LEU A 161 17.24 -5.68 -1.25
C LEU A 161 17.16 -5.11 -2.68
N HIS A 162 17.24 -3.79 -2.85
CA HIS A 162 17.30 -3.15 -4.16
C HIS A 162 18.46 -3.68 -5.03
N GLU A 163 19.66 -3.70 -4.48
CA GLU A 163 20.83 -4.23 -5.19
C GLU A 163 20.70 -5.74 -5.44
N PHE A 164 20.25 -6.47 -4.43
CA PHE A 164 20.06 -7.92 -4.49
C PHE A 164 19.11 -8.34 -5.62
N LEU A 165 18.04 -7.59 -5.85
CA LEU A 165 17.08 -7.82 -6.94
C LEU A 165 17.43 -7.08 -8.24
N ASN A 166 18.57 -6.38 -8.29
CA ASN A 166 18.95 -5.53 -9.42
C ASN A 166 17.92 -4.43 -9.73
N PHE A 167 17.21 -3.96 -8.72
CA PHE A 167 16.28 -2.84 -8.86
C PHE A 167 17.05 -1.53 -8.77
N GLN A 168 16.99 -0.74 -9.83
CA GLN A 168 17.69 0.55 -9.89
C GLN A 168 16.68 1.68 -10.08
N LYS A 169 16.68 2.64 -9.16
CA LYS A 169 16.11 3.96 -9.40
C LYS A 169 17.14 4.80 -10.13
N ASN A 170 16.72 5.40 -11.22
CA ASN A 170 17.59 6.32 -11.94
C ASN A 170 17.83 7.58 -11.06
N LYS A 171 19.08 7.98 -10.95
CA LYS A 171 19.48 9.18 -10.19
C LYS A 171 19.75 10.37 -11.11
N ASP A 172 19.82 10.14 -12.42
CA ASP A 172 20.14 11.17 -13.40
C ASP A 172 18.98 12.15 -13.56
N GLU A 173 19.29 13.39 -13.76
CA GLU A 173 18.31 14.45 -14.06
C GLU A 173 18.05 14.59 -15.57
N GLU A 174 18.77 13.85 -16.40
CA GLU A 174 18.53 13.84 -17.83
C GLU A 174 17.12 13.39 -18.14
N ASN A 175 16.50 14.02 -19.15
CA ASN A 175 15.17 13.66 -19.56
C ASN A 175 15.16 12.34 -20.33
N VAL A 176 14.22 11.49 -20.00
CA VAL A 176 13.89 10.27 -20.78
C VAL A 176 12.58 10.45 -21.50
N TRP A 177 12.50 9.83 -22.68
CA TRP A 177 11.27 9.75 -23.45
C TRP A 177 10.42 8.58 -22.99
N VAL A 178 9.14 8.85 -22.75
CA VAL A 178 8.16 7.84 -22.38
C VAL A 178 6.86 8.05 -23.17
N TYR A 179 6.15 6.96 -23.42
CA TYR A 179 5.01 6.91 -24.32
C TYR A 179 3.80 6.31 -23.62
N LYS A 180 2.64 6.89 -23.86
CA LYS A 180 1.37 6.36 -23.35
C LYS A 180 0.40 6.14 -24.51
N TYR A 181 0.11 4.87 -24.76
CA TYR A 181 -0.91 4.48 -25.72
C TYR A 181 -2.28 4.52 -25.06
N THR A 182 -3.29 4.93 -25.80
CA THR A 182 -4.65 5.02 -25.31
C THR A 182 -5.67 4.89 -26.45
N SER A 183 -6.92 4.59 -26.12
CA SER A 183 -8.00 4.57 -27.10
C SER A 183 -8.31 5.99 -27.62
N LEU A 184 -8.92 6.06 -28.79
CA LEU A 184 -9.41 7.33 -29.34
C LEU A 184 -10.45 8.00 -28.42
N GLU A 185 -11.28 7.22 -27.75
CA GLU A 185 -12.28 7.71 -26.79
C GLU A 185 -11.62 8.42 -25.60
N THR A 186 -10.63 7.75 -24.97
CA THR A 186 -9.87 8.35 -23.86
C THR A 186 -9.17 9.63 -24.30
N TYR A 187 -8.57 9.66 -25.51
CA TYR A 187 -7.92 10.86 -26.01
C TYR A 187 -8.92 12.00 -26.27
N ARG A 188 -10.13 11.70 -26.77
CA ARG A 188 -11.20 12.70 -26.91
C ARG A 188 -11.59 13.30 -25.57
N ASN A 189 -11.64 12.50 -24.51
CA ASN A 189 -11.91 13.01 -23.18
C ASN A 189 -10.79 13.95 -22.71
N ILE A 190 -9.52 13.62 -23.01
CA ILE A 190 -8.37 14.50 -22.73
C ILE A 190 -8.49 15.82 -23.52
N LEU A 191 -8.87 15.77 -24.81
CA LEU A 191 -9.09 16.96 -25.63
C LEU A 191 -10.22 17.84 -25.09
N ASN A 192 -11.36 17.24 -24.74
CA ASN A 192 -12.56 17.96 -24.29
C ASN A 192 -12.30 18.68 -22.95
N HIS A 193 -11.66 18.04 -21.99
CA HIS A 193 -11.45 18.58 -20.66
C HIS A 193 -10.09 19.25 -20.48
N GLY A 194 -9.09 18.95 -21.33
CA GLY A 194 -7.71 19.41 -21.19
C GLY A 194 -7.04 18.85 -19.95
N THR A 195 -7.41 17.63 -19.55
CA THR A 195 -6.92 17.01 -18.32
C THR A 195 -6.28 15.66 -18.60
N PHE A 196 -5.30 15.31 -17.78
CA PHE A 196 -4.70 14.00 -17.71
C PHE A 196 -5.13 13.33 -16.41
N ARG A 197 -5.75 12.17 -16.51
CA ARG A 197 -6.26 11.42 -15.35
C ARG A 197 -5.23 10.43 -14.83
N MET A 198 -5.02 10.45 -13.53
CA MET A 198 -4.33 9.38 -12.80
C MET A 198 -5.33 8.66 -11.90
N ASN A 199 -5.36 7.35 -11.98
CA ASN A 199 -6.22 6.50 -11.16
C ASN A 199 -5.46 6.00 -9.93
N SER A 200 -6.20 5.67 -8.88
CA SER A 200 -5.65 5.03 -7.71
C SER A 200 -5.08 3.65 -8.07
N ILE A 201 -4.02 3.29 -7.37
CA ILE A 201 -3.37 1.98 -7.51
C ILE A 201 -4.30 0.81 -7.18
N ILE A 202 -5.35 1.05 -6.38
CA ILE A 202 -6.37 0.02 -6.05
C ILE A 202 -7.20 -0.41 -7.25
N ALA A 203 -7.22 0.39 -8.32
CA ALA A 203 -7.94 0.12 -9.56
C ALA A 203 -7.04 -0.43 -10.68
N MET A 204 -5.87 -0.92 -10.36
CA MET A 204 -5.03 -1.61 -11.35
C MET A 204 -5.70 -2.91 -11.77
N ASN A 205 -5.81 -3.09 -13.09
CA ASN A 205 -6.62 -4.17 -13.71
C ASN A 205 -6.06 -5.58 -13.54
N ASP A 206 -4.89 -5.74 -12.96
CA ASP A 206 -4.25 -7.05 -12.84
C ASP A 206 -4.06 -7.42 -11.38
N GLU A 207 -4.99 -8.21 -10.85
CA GLU A 207 -4.86 -8.83 -9.52
C GLU A 207 -3.57 -9.66 -9.40
N ASN A 208 -3.05 -10.16 -10.53
CA ASN A 208 -1.80 -10.92 -10.57
C ASN A 208 -0.55 -10.01 -10.49
N GLU A 209 -0.63 -8.73 -10.80
CA GLU A 209 0.50 -7.82 -10.57
C GLU A 209 0.84 -7.71 -9.09
N SER A 210 -0.15 -7.78 -8.20
CA SER A 210 0.06 -7.85 -6.75
C SER A 210 0.65 -9.19 -6.30
N LEU A 211 0.39 -10.29 -7.01
CA LEU A 211 0.92 -11.63 -6.68
C LEU A 211 2.46 -11.70 -6.74
N TRP A 212 3.10 -10.91 -7.61
CA TRP A 212 4.57 -10.86 -7.67
C TRP A 212 5.15 -10.01 -6.55
N ALA A 213 4.43 -8.99 -6.11
CA ALA A 213 4.72 -8.34 -4.83
C ALA A 213 4.53 -9.32 -3.65
N ASP A 214 3.58 -10.25 -3.76
CA ASP A 214 3.31 -11.32 -2.79
C ASP A 214 4.41 -12.39 -2.71
N LEU A 215 5.35 -12.44 -3.65
CA LEU A 215 6.59 -13.20 -3.44
C LEU A 215 7.30 -12.77 -2.15
N VAL A 216 6.96 -11.60 -1.64
CA VAL A 216 7.58 -10.98 -0.48
C VAL A 216 6.57 -10.67 0.63
N THR A 217 5.25 -10.71 0.40
CA THR A 217 4.21 -10.49 1.41
C THR A 217 3.49 -11.80 1.79
N SER A 218 2.94 -11.91 2.98
CA SER A 218 2.29 -13.14 3.46
C SER A 218 0.89 -13.30 2.86
N LYS A 219 0.59 -14.48 2.29
CA LYS A 219 -0.75 -14.82 1.75
C LYS A 219 -1.86 -14.99 2.80
N ASN A 220 -1.58 -14.80 4.08
CA ASN A 220 -2.53 -15.00 5.16
C ASN A 220 -3.04 -13.69 5.74
N GLU A 221 -3.33 -12.70 4.89
CA GLU A 221 -3.96 -11.46 5.33
C GLU A 221 -5.44 -11.72 5.64
N THR A 222 -5.90 -11.19 6.76
CA THR A 222 -7.33 -11.17 7.08
C THR A 222 -8.05 -10.20 6.14
N PRO A 223 -9.38 -10.37 5.88
CA PRO A 223 -10.14 -9.40 5.10
C PRO A 223 -10.00 -7.95 5.60
N ASN A 224 -9.82 -7.76 6.89
CA ASN A 224 -9.61 -6.45 7.52
C ASN A 224 -8.24 -5.85 7.18
N GLU A 225 -7.17 -6.65 7.19
CA GLU A 225 -5.84 -6.21 6.78
C GLU A 225 -5.82 -5.83 5.29
N VAL A 226 -6.49 -6.60 4.44
CA VAL A 226 -6.65 -6.29 3.02
C VAL A 226 -7.41 -4.97 2.85
N TYR A 227 -8.53 -4.79 3.56
CA TYR A 227 -9.31 -3.56 3.51
C TYR A 227 -8.45 -2.34 3.94
N TYR A 228 -7.79 -2.43 5.08
CA TYR A 228 -6.95 -1.35 5.60
C TYR A 228 -5.84 -0.98 4.62
N LYS A 229 -5.07 -1.95 4.15
CA LYS A 229 -4.00 -1.72 3.18
C LYS A 229 -4.53 -1.14 1.87
N THR A 230 -5.65 -1.63 1.39
CA THR A 230 -6.21 -1.22 0.11
C THR A 230 -6.90 0.14 0.20
N VAL A 231 -7.83 0.32 1.12
CA VAL A 231 -8.70 1.50 1.14
C VAL A 231 -8.09 2.63 1.95
N VAL A 232 -7.50 2.36 3.11
CA VAL A 232 -7.00 3.41 3.99
C VAL A 232 -5.61 3.88 3.56
N LYS A 233 -4.70 2.94 3.30
CA LYS A 233 -3.30 3.25 3.04
C LYS A 233 -3.00 3.58 1.58
N ASN A 234 -3.65 2.93 0.62
CA ASN A 234 -3.31 3.01 -0.80
C ASN A 234 -4.30 3.82 -1.65
N LYS A 235 -5.50 4.17 -1.14
CA LYS A 235 -6.51 4.90 -1.93
C LYS A 235 -5.99 6.20 -2.53
N ASN A 236 -5.12 6.90 -1.81
CA ASN A 236 -4.56 8.19 -2.20
C ASN A 236 -3.29 8.07 -3.05
N LEU A 237 -2.78 6.86 -3.24
CA LEU A 237 -1.63 6.60 -4.10
C LEU A 237 -2.12 6.40 -5.54
N LEU A 238 -1.81 7.37 -6.40
CA LEU A 238 -2.19 7.35 -7.81
C LEU A 238 -1.02 6.86 -8.66
N ILE A 239 -1.34 6.16 -9.75
CA ILE A 239 -0.34 5.59 -10.65
C ILE A 239 -0.64 5.93 -12.11
N THR A 240 0.40 6.09 -12.90
CA THR A 240 0.32 6.03 -14.36
C THR A 240 1.51 5.28 -14.93
N SER A 241 1.20 4.43 -15.92
CA SER A 241 2.17 3.62 -16.64
C SER A 241 2.44 4.20 -18.00
N PHE A 242 3.70 4.13 -18.40
CA PHE A 242 4.21 4.50 -19.72
C PHE A 242 5.07 3.36 -20.25
N THR A 243 5.42 3.42 -21.52
CA THR A 243 6.39 2.51 -22.14
C THR A 243 7.58 3.30 -22.70
N SER A 244 8.73 2.65 -22.82
CA SER A 244 9.88 3.20 -23.58
C SER A 244 9.73 3.07 -25.11
N LYS A 245 8.65 2.46 -25.59
CA LYS A 245 8.50 2.06 -27.00
C LYS A 245 7.64 3.04 -27.78
N ASN A 246 8.30 3.83 -28.62
CA ASN A 246 7.64 4.74 -29.56
C ASN A 246 7.11 3.98 -30.76
N ASP A 247 5.92 4.33 -31.22
CA ASP A 247 5.26 3.84 -32.46
C ASP A 247 5.45 2.34 -32.71
N ASN A 248 5.20 1.54 -31.66
CA ASN A 248 5.51 0.12 -31.64
C ASN A 248 4.27 -0.75 -31.87
N ALA A 249 4.36 -1.74 -32.77
CA ALA A 249 3.26 -2.61 -33.15
C ALA A 249 2.59 -3.32 -31.99
N THR A 250 3.40 -3.86 -31.06
CA THR A 250 2.86 -4.58 -29.90
C THR A 250 2.10 -3.63 -28.98
N MET A 251 2.64 -2.42 -28.75
CA MET A 251 1.98 -1.41 -27.94
C MET A 251 0.69 -0.91 -28.56
N TRP A 252 0.66 -0.72 -29.87
CA TRP A 252 -0.56 -0.39 -30.60
C TRP A 252 -1.64 -1.48 -30.44
N ARG A 253 -1.23 -2.75 -30.48
CA ARG A 253 -2.15 -3.87 -30.32
C ARG A 253 -2.71 -3.95 -28.91
N LEU A 254 -1.86 -3.83 -27.91
CA LEU A 254 -2.24 -4.02 -26.50
C LEU A 254 -3.00 -2.81 -25.93
N TYR A 255 -2.53 -1.60 -26.22
CA TYR A 255 -2.96 -0.39 -25.51
C TYR A 255 -3.48 0.72 -26.42
N GLY A 256 -3.22 0.63 -27.71
CA GLY A 256 -3.63 1.63 -28.72
C GLY A 256 -4.86 1.20 -29.55
N ASP A 257 -5.76 0.39 -28.98
CA ASP A 257 -6.96 -0.10 -29.66
C ASP A 257 -6.67 -0.64 -31.07
N GLN A 258 -5.68 -1.53 -31.17
CA GLN A 258 -5.25 -2.14 -32.44
C GLN A 258 -4.88 -1.10 -33.53
N GLY A 259 -4.29 0.02 -33.13
CA GLY A 259 -3.91 1.12 -34.01
C GLY A 259 -5.05 2.08 -34.38
N LYS A 260 -6.19 2.02 -33.68
CA LYS A 260 -7.29 2.99 -33.79
C LYS A 260 -7.18 4.11 -32.75
N GLY A 261 -6.21 4.04 -31.83
CA GLY A 261 -6.01 4.98 -30.76
C GLY A 261 -4.92 6.01 -31.04
N ILE A 262 -4.35 6.52 -29.98
CA ILE A 262 -3.34 7.59 -29.95
C ILE A 262 -2.16 7.12 -29.10
N CYS A 263 -0.94 7.48 -29.52
CA CYS A 263 0.26 7.39 -28.69
C CYS A 263 0.69 8.81 -28.29
N MET A 264 0.65 9.10 -27.00
CA MET A 264 1.11 10.38 -26.43
C MET A 264 2.57 10.24 -26.01
N ALA A 265 3.42 11.18 -26.39
CA ALA A 265 4.84 11.20 -26.04
C ALA A 265 5.15 12.29 -25.01
N PHE A 266 5.94 11.93 -24.03
CA PHE A 266 6.34 12.81 -22.94
C PHE A 266 7.84 12.75 -22.74
N THR A 267 8.41 13.86 -22.24
CA THR A 267 9.73 13.88 -21.62
C THR A 267 9.58 14.04 -20.10
N VAL A 268 10.40 13.33 -19.36
CA VAL A 268 10.39 13.36 -17.89
C VAL A 268 11.81 13.21 -17.35
N PRO A 269 12.20 13.95 -16.29
CA PRO A 269 13.48 13.70 -15.62
C PRO A 269 13.56 12.24 -15.14
N ALA A 270 14.65 11.56 -15.48
CA ALA A 270 14.80 10.13 -15.23
C ALA A 270 14.70 9.77 -13.73
N ASN A 271 15.13 10.67 -12.84
CA ASN A 271 15.00 10.52 -11.39
C ASN A 271 13.56 10.68 -10.85
N ARG A 272 12.61 11.08 -11.71
CA ARG A 272 11.19 11.27 -11.32
C ARG A 272 10.27 10.15 -11.82
N ILE A 273 10.83 9.18 -12.52
CA ILE A 273 10.07 8.03 -13.03
C ILE A 273 10.88 6.76 -12.82
N THR A 274 10.22 5.65 -12.56
CA THR A 274 10.91 4.39 -12.25
C THR A 274 10.59 3.34 -13.30
N LYS A 275 11.65 2.71 -13.83
CA LYS A 275 11.52 1.58 -14.75
C LYS A 275 11.06 0.35 -13.97
N VAL A 276 10.10 -0.39 -14.53
CA VAL A 276 9.59 -1.63 -13.94
C VAL A 276 10.68 -2.70 -13.98
N LEU A 277 10.87 -3.37 -12.85
CA LEU A 277 11.70 -4.56 -12.71
C LEU A 277 10.89 -5.78 -13.13
N TYR A 278 11.35 -6.46 -14.15
CA TYR A 278 10.74 -7.71 -14.61
C TYR A 278 11.45 -8.90 -13.97
N VAL A 279 10.69 -9.72 -13.25
CA VAL A 279 11.21 -10.88 -12.52
C VAL A 279 10.44 -12.16 -12.87
N ASN A 280 11.07 -13.30 -12.69
CA ASN A 280 10.42 -14.60 -12.79
C ASN A 280 10.93 -15.56 -11.69
N GLU A 281 10.24 -16.67 -11.52
CA GLU A 281 10.58 -17.67 -10.49
C GLU A 281 11.92 -18.39 -10.75
N LYS A 282 12.47 -18.28 -11.96
CA LYS A 282 13.76 -18.88 -12.33
C LYS A 282 14.93 -17.97 -11.98
N ASP A 283 14.69 -16.70 -11.68
CA ASP A 283 15.71 -15.76 -11.26
C ASP A 283 16.30 -16.23 -9.93
N GLU A 284 17.59 -16.44 -9.89
CA GLU A 284 18.28 -17.05 -8.74
C GLU A 284 18.03 -16.30 -7.44
N ASN A 285 18.12 -14.97 -7.48
CA ASN A 285 17.91 -14.12 -6.29
C ASN A 285 16.46 -14.13 -5.83
N VAL A 286 15.49 -14.13 -6.77
CA VAL A 286 14.06 -14.27 -6.46
C VAL A 286 13.79 -15.61 -5.80
N ARG A 287 14.32 -16.71 -6.35
CA ARG A 287 14.17 -18.04 -5.80
C ARG A 287 14.77 -18.16 -4.39
N LYS A 288 15.99 -17.67 -4.19
CA LYS A 288 16.66 -17.66 -2.87
C LYS A 288 15.84 -16.89 -1.84
N LEU A 289 15.32 -15.73 -2.21
CA LEU A 289 14.48 -14.90 -1.33
C LEU A 289 13.18 -15.63 -0.94
N LYS A 290 12.51 -16.24 -1.92
CA LYS A 290 11.29 -17.04 -1.71
C LYS A 290 11.53 -18.24 -0.78
N GLU A 291 12.62 -18.98 -1.00
CA GLU A 291 12.99 -20.13 -0.18
C GLU A 291 13.30 -19.72 1.27
N ALA A 292 14.13 -18.69 1.47
CA ALA A 292 14.47 -18.19 2.80
C ALA A 292 13.22 -17.71 3.56
N ARG A 293 12.35 -16.98 2.90
CA ARG A 293 11.10 -16.52 3.49
C ARG A 293 10.17 -17.68 3.84
N THR A 294 10.00 -18.64 2.94
CA THR A 294 9.19 -19.83 3.21
C THR A 294 9.71 -20.59 4.44
N ALA A 295 11.02 -20.69 4.58
CA ALA A 295 11.65 -21.33 5.75
C ALA A 295 11.35 -20.55 7.05
N LEU A 296 11.32 -19.22 7.02
CA LEU A 296 10.94 -18.37 8.17
C LEU A 296 9.46 -18.54 8.50
N VAL A 297 8.57 -18.49 7.50
CA VAL A 297 7.11 -18.68 7.69
C VAL A 297 6.80 -20.06 8.29
N ASN A 298 7.49 -21.10 7.85
CA ASN A 298 7.33 -22.46 8.40
C ASN A 298 7.74 -22.56 9.89
N LYS A 299 8.55 -21.62 10.36
CA LYS A 299 8.89 -21.46 11.79
C LYS A 299 7.93 -20.53 12.55
N GLY A 300 6.88 -20.04 11.91
CA GLY A 300 5.94 -19.07 12.48
C GLY A 300 6.44 -17.62 12.47
N ILE A 301 7.60 -17.35 11.86
CA ILE A 301 8.21 -16.02 11.84
C ILE A 301 7.70 -15.24 10.63
N LYS A 302 6.97 -14.15 10.89
CA LYS A 302 6.50 -13.23 9.84
C LYS A 302 7.53 -12.14 9.58
N VAL A 303 7.91 -11.96 8.30
CA VAL A 303 8.91 -10.99 7.88
C VAL A 303 8.38 -10.15 6.73
N GLU A 304 8.55 -8.84 6.83
CA GLU A 304 8.33 -7.88 5.73
C GLU A 304 9.62 -7.08 5.48
N PHE A 305 9.88 -6.76 4.22
CA PHE A 305 11.02 -5.91 3.86
C PHE A 305 10.55 -4.46 3.74
N SER A 306 11.19 -3.54 4.48
CA SER A 306 10.85 -2.12 4.44
C SER A 306 10.90 -1.54 3.02
N ASP A 307 11.87 -1.98 2.22
CA ASP A 307 12.06 -1.53 0.83
C ASP A 307 10.92 -1.96 -0.10
N MET A 308 10.24 -3.07 0.22
CA MET A 308 9.13 -3.57 -0.59
C MET A 308 7.88 -2.70 -0.50
N SER A 309 7.76 -1.87 0.50
CA SER A 309 6.63 -0.94 0.62
C SER A 309 6.47 -0.06 -0.63
N GLU A 310 7.58 0.31 -1.25
CA GLU A 310 7.63 1.08 -2.50
C GLU A 310 7.92 0.20 -3.73
N MET A 311 8.90 -0.70 -3.64
CA MET A 311 9.34 -1.54 -4.77
C MET A 311 8.21 -2.38 -5.37
N LYS A 312 7.27 -2.86 -4.55
CA LYS A 312 6.15 -3.69 -4.99
C LYS A 312 5.36 -3.09 -6.16
N TYR A 313 5.31 -1.77 -6.26
CA TYR A 313 4.61 -1.07 -7.33
C TYR A 313 5.38 -1.02 -8.65
N TYR A 314 6.64 -1.46 -8.65
CA TYR A 314 7.54 -1.44 -9.80
C TYR A 314 8.05 -2.84 -10.17
N ILE A 315 7.45 -3.88 -9.63
CA ILE A 315 7.79 -5.27 -9.96
C ILE A 315 6.68 -5.88 -10.80
N LYS A 316 7.04 -6.57 -11.88
CA LYS A 316 6.11 -7.26 -12.79
C LYS A 316 6.71 -8.58 -13.28
N HIS A 317 5.86 -9.51 -13.68
CA HIS A 317 6.35 -10.78 -14.25
C HIS A 317 7.10 -10.55 -15.57
N SER A 318 8.15 -11.33 -15.82
CA SER A 318 9.01 -11.17 -16.99
C SER A 318 8.30 -11.39 -18.33
N ASP A 319 7.16 -12.09 -18.38
CA ASP A 319 6.35 -12.25 -19.58
C ASP A 319 5.84 -10.90 -20.13
N PHE A 320 5.73 -9.91 -19.27
CA PHE A 320 5.35 -8.54 -19.64
C PHE A 320 6.54 -7.64 -20.03
N SER A 321 7.76 -8.17 -20.06
CA SER A 321 8.99 -7.38 -20.36
C SER A 321 8.96 -6.70 -21.73
N ILE A 322 8.15 -7.25 -22.63
CA ILE A 322 7.90 -6.64 -23.96
C ILE A 322 7.31 -5.23 -23.86
N GLU A 323 6.67 -4.87 -22.74
CA GLU A 323 6.08 -3.54 -22.54
C GLU A 323 7.13 -2.45 -22.34
N GLY A 324 8.29 -2.78 -21.75
CA GLY A 324 9.33 -1.81 -21.43
C GLY A 324 8.80 -0.68 -20.55
N GLU A 325 8.06 -1.05 -19.48
CA GLU A 325 7.22 -0.16 -18.70
C GLU A 325 8.04 0.75 -17.79
N TYR A 326 7.55 1.99 -17.65
CA TYR A 326 7.93 2.97 -16.64
C TYR A 326 6.68 3.36 -15.85
N ARG A 327 6.81 3.56 -14.54
CA ARG A 327 5.72 3.98 -13.66
C ARG A 327 6.05 5.27 -12.94
N TYR A 328 5.03 6.11 -12.82
CA TYR A 328 5.05 7.28 -11.98
C TYR A 328 3.96 7.13 -10.91
N LEU A 329 4.37 7.28 -9.66
CA LEU A 329 3.47 7.30 -8.50
C LEU A 329 3.30 8.74 -8.01
N TYR A 330 2.08 9.08 -7.66
CA TYR A 330 1.72 10.36 -7.09
C TYR A 330 0.92 10.15 -5.80
N ASP A 331 1.45 10.61 -4.69
CA ASP A 331 0.72 10.64 -3.43
C ASP A 331 -0.15 11.89 -3.37
N ALA A 332 -1.46 11.68 -3.38
CA ALA A 332 -2.44 12.76 -3.29
C ALA A 332 -2.61 13.30 -1.86
N GLY A 333 -2.01 12.65 -0.86
CA GLY A 333 -2.20 12.96 0.55
C GLY A 333 -3.66 12.78 0.98
N ASP A 334 -4.09 13.54 1.98
CA ASP A 334 -5.47 13.49 2.52
C ASP A 334 -6.51 14.25 1.67
N LYS A 335 -6.17 14.57 0.43
CA LYS A 335 -7.11 15.27 -0.46
C LYS A 335 -8.19 14.31 -0.93
N ASN A 336 -9.44 14.79 -0.91
CA ASN A 336 -10.54 14.05 -1.50
C ASN A 336 -10.27 13.79 -2.97
N LEU A 337 -10.35 12.52 -3.36
CA LEU A 337 -10.28 12.08 -4.74
C LEU A 337 -11.69 11.94 -5.29
N ASP A 338 -11.85 12.24 -6.57
CA ASP A 338 -13.07 11.90 -7.29
C ASP A 338 -13.13 10.37 -7.51
N ILE A 339 -14.34 9.85 -7.71
CA ILE A 339 -14.55 8.42 -7.98
C ILE A 339 -15.13 8.28 -9.37
N ALA A 340 -14.49 7.47 -10.20
CA ALA A 340 -15.00 7.05 -11.50
C ALA A 340 -15.41 5.58 -11.46
N THR A 341 -16.38 5.23 -12.30
CA THR A 341 -16.81 3.86 -12.51
C THR A 341 -16.25 3.37 -13.85
N TYR A 342 -15.55 2.22 -13.83
CA TYR A 342 -15.05 1.53 -15.01
C TYR A 342 -15.64 0.11 -15.01
N GLY A 343 -16.73 -0.10 -15.76
CA GLY A 343 -17.51 -1.32 -15.62
C GLY A 343 -18.04 -1.47 -14.20
N ASP A 344 -17.68 -2.53 -13.50
CA ASP A 344 -18.08 -2.80 -12.11
C ASP A 344 -17.07 -2.26 -11.07
N LEU A 345 -15.97 -1.66 -11.54
CA LEU A 345 -14.91 -1.15 -10.66
C LEU A 345 -15.12 0.32 -10.32
N LEU A 346 -15.04 0.64 -9.02
CA LEU A 346 -14.94 2.00 -8.52
C LEU A 346 -13.46 2.37 -8.36
N SER A 347 -13.04 3.44 -9.04
CA SER A 347 -11.65 3.91 -8.99
C SER A 347 -11.57 5.34 -8.50
N PRO A 348 -10.94 5.59 -7.35
CA PRO A 348 -10.52 6.94 -7.00
C PRO A 348 -9.54 7.48 -8.05
N TYR A 349 -9.68 8.76 -8.40
CA TYR A 349 -8.83 9.38 -9.39
C TYR A 349 -8.62 10.87 -9.11
N LYS A 350 -7.67 11.45 -9.84
CA LYS A 350 -7.45 12.88 -9.91
C LYS A 350 -7.14 13.31 -11.33
N ASP A 351 -7.78 14.38 -11.75
CA ASP A 351 -7.53 15.04 -13.03
C ASP A 351 -6.52 16.18 -12.86
N PHE A 352 -5.54 16.25 -13.75
CA PHE A 352 -4.52 17.28 -13.81
C PHE A 352 -4.70 18.12 -15.07
N THR A 353 -4.96 19.40 -14.91
CA THR A 353 -5.23 20.31 -16.03
C THR A 353 -3.94 20.69 -16.76
N TYR A 354 -4.01 20.73 -18.11
CA TYR A 354 -2.89 21.14 -18.94
C TYR A 354 -2.57 22.63 -18.78
N ASP A 355 -1.30 22.89 -18.56
CA ASP A 355 -0.73 24.23 -18.54
C ASP A 355 0.04 24.50 -19.84
N LYS A 356 -0.37 25.53 -20.58
CA LYS A 356 0.20 25.89 -21.88
C LYS A 356 1.63 26.43 -21.79
N GLU A 357 1.99 27.07 -20.69
CA GLU A 357 3.32 27.67 -20.51
C GLU A 357 4.37 26.60 -20.22
N THR A 358 4.08 25.69 -19.32
CA THR A 358 4.98 24.60 -18.95
C THR A 358 4.87 23.38 -19.84
N GLN A 359 3.79 23.25 -20.63
CA GLN A 359 3.43 22.08 -21.43
C GLN A 359 3.27 20.80 -20.56
N LYS A 360 2.84 20.97 -19.32
CA LYS A 360 2.65 19.90 -18.34
C LYS A 360 1.19 19.81 -17.90
N PHE A 361 0.84 18.71 -17.29
CA PHE A 361 -0.46 18.55 -16.64
C PHE A 361 -0.32 18.82 -15.14
N GLY A 362 -0.75 20.00 -14.70
CA GLY A 362 -0.61 20.46 -13.32
C GLY A 362 0.83 20.40 -12.84
N ASN A 363 1.06 19.79 -11.68
CA ASN A 363 2.39 19.62 -11.09
C ASN A 363 3.08 18.29 -11.45
N LEU A 364 2.56 17.58 -12.45
CA LEU A 364 3.19 16.34 -12.91
C LEU A 364 4.55 16.62 -13.57
N PRO A 365 5.55 15.73 -13.40
CA PRO A 365 6.91 16.01 -13.87
C PRO A 365 7.10 15.82 -15.37
N PHE A 366 6.11 15.30 -16.08
CA PHE A 366 6.24 14.99 -17.50
C PHE A 366 5.68 16.09 -18.39
N LYS A 367 6.48 16.49 -19.37
CA LYS A 367 6.15 17.48 -20.39
C LYS A 367 5.55 16.78 -21.60
N PHE A 368 4.41 17.26 -22.08
CA PHE A 368 3.71 16.70 -23.25
C PHE A 368 4.32 17.26 -24.54
N GLU A 369 4.97 16.42 -25.33
CA GLU A 369 5.78 16.83 -26.48
C GLU A 369 5.06 16.63 -27.81
N TYR A 370 4.48 15.44 -28.03
CA TYR A 370 3.76 15.15 -29.25
C TYR A 370 2.76 14.02 -29.12
N VAL A 371 1.92 13.87 -30.15
CA VAL A 371 1.03 12.73 -30.34
C VAL A 371 1.29 12.05 -31.66
N THR A 372 1.19 10.72 -31.69
CA THR A 372 1.15 9.90 -32.87
C THR A 372 -0.25 9.31 -33.03
N ILE A 373 -0.87 9.54 -34.18
CA ILE A 373 -2.24 9.11 -34.49
C ILE A 373 -2.17 7.77 -35.22
N GLY A 374 -2.90 6.77 -34.72
CA GLY A 374 -2.95 5.44 -35.34
C GLY A 374 -3.66 5.43 -36.68
N LYS A 375 -3.21 4.60 -37.60
CA LYS A 375 -3.74 4.52 -38.99
C LYS A 375 -5.03 3.72 -39.15
N ASN A 376 -5.40 2.91 -38.15
CA ASN A 376 -6.57 2.05 -38.23
C ASN A 376 -7.87 2.74 -37.76
N ILE A 377 -7.84 4.04 -37.47
CA ILE A 377 -9.01 4.82 -37.07
C ILE A 377 -10.10 4.72 -38.17
N PRO A 378 -11.34 4.35 -37.86
CA PRO A 378 -12.43 4.35 -38.81
C PRO A 378 -12.61 5.73 -39.44
N GLN A 379 -12.88 5.76 -40.75
CA GLN A 379 -13.00 7.02 -41.50
C GLN A 379 -11.77 7.95 -41.38
N TYR A 380 -10.58 7.36 -41.38
CA TYR A 380 -9.31 8.04 -41.12
C TYR A 380 -9.15 9.37 -41.87
N LYS A 381 -9.48 9.40 -43.14
CA LYS A 381 -9.37 10.61 -44.02
C LYS A 381 -10.18 11.80 -43.49
N THR A 382 -11.28 11.56 -42.79
CA THR A 382 -12.13 12.59 -42.20
C THR A 382 -11.73 12.88 -40.74
N VAL A 383 -11.46 11.83 -39.96
CA VAL A 383 -11.17 11.96 -38.54
C VAL A 383 -9.78 12.54 -38.29
N PHE A 384 -8.78 12.19 -39.09
CA PHE A 384 -7.41 12.63 -38.90
C PHE A 384 -7.24 14.16 -38.95
N PRO A 385 -7.76 14.91 -39.97
CA PRO A 385 -7.68 16.37 -39.96
C PRO A 385 -8.40 17.02 -38.77
N LEU A 386 -9.52 16.45 -38.31
CA LEU A 386 -10.25 16.95 -37.16
C LEU A 386 -9.44 16.77 -35.87
N LEU A 387 -8.80 15.61 -35.71
CA LEU A 387 -7.91 15.36 -34.56
C LEU A 387 -6.71 16.32 -34.53
N ILE A 388 -6.13 16.63 -35.69
CA ILE A 388 -5.07 17.63 -35.80
C ILE A 388 -5.58 19.00 -35.33
N ALA A 389 -6.72 19.45 -35.85
CA ALA A 389 -7.27 20.76 -35.53
C ALA A 389 -7.60 20.89 -34.03
N GLU A 390 -8.27 19.89 -33.44
CA GLU A 390 -8.65 19.92 -32.03
C GLU A 390 -7.41 19.77 -31.09
N THR A 391 -6.42 18.94 -31.47
CA THR A 391 -5.17 18.82 -30.73
C THR A 391 -4.41 20.14 -30.74
N ALA A 392 -4.22 20.76 -31.91
CA ALA A 392 -3.51 22.04 -32.04
C ALA A 392 -4.22 23.18 -31.26
N LYS A 393 -5.54 23.16 -31.23
CA LYS A 393 -6.33 24.13 -30.47
C LYS A 393 -6.16 23.94 -28.94
N ARG A 394 -6.19 22.71 -28.49
CA ARG A 394 -6.13 22.38 -27.05
C ARG A 394 -4.69 22.43 -26.52
N PHE A 395 -3.75 21.92 -27.29
CA PHE A 395 -2.34 21.75 -26.96
C PHE A 395 -1.46 22.40 -28.04
N PRO A 396 -1.40 23.74 -28.14
CA PRO A 396 -0.80 24.44 -29.29
C PRO A 396 0.70 24.17 -29.49
N SER A 397 1.41 23.73 -28.44
CA SER A 397 2.84 23.42 -28.51
C SER A 397 3.15 21.95 -28.76
N VAL A 398 2.12 21.10 -28.86
CA VAL A 398 2.26 19.65 -29.03
C VAL A 398 2.33 19.33 -30.54
N ALA A 399 3.42 18.66 -30.97
CA ALA A 399 3.55 18.22 -32.36
C ALA A 399 2.62 17.02 -32.62
N ILE A 400 2.25 16.84 -33.88
CA ILE A 400 1.29 15.81 -34.30
C ILE A 400 1.90 15.03 -35.47
N TYR A 401 1.95 13.72 -35.30
CA TYR A 401 2.49 12.77 -36.24
C TYR A 401 1.47 11.72 -36.64
N GLU A 402 1.62 11.16 -37.79
CA GLU A 402 0.95 9.94 -38.23
C GLU A 402 1.86 8.74 -37.89
N SER A 403 1.27 7.64 -37.44
CA SER A 403 2.02 6.41 -37.19
C SER A 403 2.71 5.91 -38.48
N ASN A 404 3.96 5.50 -38.39
CA ASN A 404 4.69 4.86 -39.48
C ASN A 404 4.36 3.36 -39.62
N MET A 405 3.56 2.83 -38.71
CA MET A 405 3.17 1.43 -38.75
C MET A 405 2.33 1.10 -39.99
N ILE A 406 2.72 0.04 -40.66
CA ILE A 406 1.90 -0.54 -41.74
C ILE A 406 0.59 -1.04 -41.10
N THR A 407 -0.54 -0.73 -41.74
CA THR A 407 -1.86 -1.16 -41.30
C THR A 407 -1.85 -2.65 -40.90
N MET A 408 -2.10 -2.90 -39.63
CA MET A 408 -2.31 -4.27 -39.15
C MET A 408 -3.65 -4.76 -39.73
N ARG A 409 -3.59 -5.71 -40.64
CA ARG A 409 -4.75 -6.43 -41.19
C ARG A 409 -5.17 -7.54 -40.24
#